data_5bfaf97cfd48ab06b04463b901ae0416
#
_entry.id   5bfaf97cfd48ab06b04463b901ae0416
#
_cell.length_a   1.000
_cell.length_b   1.000
_cell.length_c   1.000
_cell.angle_alpha   90.00
_cell.angle_beta   90.00
_cell.angle_gamma   90.00
#
_symmetry.space_group_name_H-M   'P 1'
#
loop_
_entity.id
_entity.type
_entity.pdbx_description
1 polymer ?
#
loop_
_entity_poly.entity_id
_entity_poly.type
_entity_poly.pdbx_seq_one_letter_code
_entity_poly.pdbx_strand_id
1 'polypeptide(L)'
;MLIAVLTTCGTASFASCSSNEDNATEQRNISGISDKVWAFSQTHPDGFTIDIRTMTEPMEGIAVSYAATLNCHSRDQLDKVVSHALQHEGYVGGWYNSEDGLYYFDSTKLFPENDLKGALLFGKENGQYSVFILSTYTDIPIDGKVAEILDRGTILFGTTGDYRPLSFCEPDGTYWGFGIEVAKEIAKRIGVGVEFKKTSWPTLTADVLAEPQLFDLAIGGITITDTRRETMLMSDGYLANGKTILCRASEADRYKTLADIDKPEVTVMVNPGGLNEIFANENLTHSNIVVHQKNEEIPTLVAEGAADVMITEITEAPYYVQTDARLAAPLLNKPFTHGEIGVLMQKGQEDLLQMVNNVIRQMKSDGSLQKLHEKYGLVYAYE
;
A
#
# COMPACT_ATOMS: atom_id res chain seq x y z
N MET A 1 -87.72 8.74 -21.81
CA MET A 1 -88.60 7.92 -21.01
C MET A 1 -87.74 7.14 -20.08
N LEU A 2 -87.65 7.61 -18.85
CA LEU A 2 -87.89 6.91 -17.57
C LEU A 2 -86.83 5.83 -17.26
N ILE A 3 -86.27 5.72 -16.08
CA ILE A 3 -86.59 6.06 -14.68
C ILE A 3 -85.27 6.08 -13.89
N ALA A 4 -85.15 7.03 -12.95
CA ALA A 4 -84.15 7.08 -11.92
C ALA A 4 -84.43 6.04 -10.82
N VAL A 5 -83.44 5.35 -10.28
CA VAL A 5 -83.51 4.72 -8.97
C VAL A 5 -82.25 5.16 -8.20
N LEU A 6 -82.50 6.00 -7.19
CA LEU A 6 -81.56 6.28 -6.13
C LEU A 6 -81.46 5.05 -5.20
N THR A 7 -80.28 4.56 -4.96
CA THR A 7 -79.98 3.74 -3.80
C THR A 7 -78.79 4.38 -3.06
N THR A 8 -79.14 5.00 -1.92
CA THR A 8 -78.11 5.40 -0.93
C THR A 8 -77.60 4.18 -0.23
N CYS A 9 -76.27 3.97 -0.34
CA CYS A 9 -75.55 3.04 0.52
C CYS A 9 -74.46 3.81 1.24
N GLY A 10 -74.56 3.87 2.56
CA GLY A 10 -73.60 4.52 3.42
C GLY A 10 -72.22 3.86 3.34
N THR A 11 -71.24 4.68 3.05
CA THR A 11 -69.84 4.29 3.19
C THR A 11 -69.43 4.53 4.62
N ALA A 12 -69.26 3.45 5.37
CA ALA A 12 -68.63 3.48 6.68
C ALA A 12 -67.08 3.75 6.42
N SER A 13 -66.60 4.84 6.99
CA SER A 13 -65.18 5.20 7.09
C SER A 13 -64.49 4.21 8.02
N PHE A 14 -63.84 3.20 7.44
CA PHE A 14 -62.87 2.34 8.12
C PHE A 14 -61.52 2.44 7.41
N ALA A 15 -60.83 3.59 7.53
CA ALA A 15 -59.51 3.74 6.91
C ALA A 15 -58.58 4.71 7.65
N SER A 16 -58.75 4.97 8.94
CA SER A 16 -57.84 5.89 9.63
C SER A 16 -57.22 5.40 10.94
N CYS A 17 -57.56 4.19 11.42
CA CYS A 17 -56.93 3.66 12.65
C CYS A 17 -55.70 2.76 12.42
N SER A 18 -55.63 2.03 11.31
CA SER A 18 -54.47 1.13 11.07
C SER A 18 -53.17 1.90 10.78
N SER A 19 -53.19 3.00 10.04
CA SER A 19 -52.03 3.79 9.70
C SER A 19 -51.35 4.49 10.90
N ASN A 20 -52.10 4.84 11.93
CA ASN A 20 -51.54 5.50 13.11
C ASN A 20 -50.90 4.52 14.11
N GLU A 21 -51.44 3.32 14.24
CA GLU A 21 -50.84 2.26 15.09
C GLU A 21 -49.62 1.65 14.45
N ASP A 22 -49.60 1.46 13.13
CA ASP A 22 -48.43 0.97 12.38
C ASP A 22 -47.27 1.99 12.44
N ASN A 23 -47.54 3.29 12.23
CA ASN A 23 -46.56 4.36 12.38
C ASN A 23 -46.00 4.47 13.81
N ALA A 24 -46.86 4.34 14.84
CA ALA A 24 -46.39 4.38 16.23
C ALA A 24 -45.56 3.15 16.62
N THR A 25 -45.81 2.00 16.00
CA THR A 25 -45.02 0.79 16.21
C THR A 25 -43.67 0.87 15.50
N GLU A 26 -43.62 1.36 14.27
CA GLU A 26 -42.40 1.60 13.51
C GLU A 26 -41.50 2.62 14.23
N GLN A 27 -42.06 3.75 14.69
CA GLN A 27 -41.31 4.77 15.45
C GLN A 27 -40.72 4.20 16.76
N ARG A 28 -41.48 3.35 17.48
CA ARG A 28 -40.95 2.66 18.68
C ARG A 28 -39.84 1.70 18.37
N ASN A 29 -39.89 1.00 17.23
CA ASN A 29 -38.83 0.10 16.79
C ASN A 29 -37.57 0.89 16.45
N ILE A 30 -37.67 1.98 15.68
CA ILE A 30 -36.58 2.88 15.34
C ILE A 30 -35.89 3.40 16.62
N SER A 31 -36.68 3.95 17.56
CA SER A 31 -36.10 4.47 18.82
C SER A 31 -35.41 3.39 19.64
N GLY A 32 -35.95 2.17 19.68
CA GLY A 32 -35.31 1.05 20.37
C GLY A 32 -33.99 0.61 19.74
N ILE A 33 -33.85 0.68 18.40
CA ILE A 33 -32.58 0.44 17.69
C ILE A 33 -31.62 1.59 17.97
N SER A 34 -32.08 2.82 17.92
CA SER A 34 -31.26 4.01 18.21
C SER A 34 -30.68 3.98 19.62
N ASP A 35 -31.43 3.50 20.64
CA ASP A 35 -30.89 3.30 21.99
C ASP A 35 -29.77 2.31 22.03
N LYS A 36 -29.86 1.21 21.26
CA LYS A 36 -28.77 0.20 21.17
C LYS A 36 -27.54 0.78 20.46
N VAL A 37 -27.71 1.51 19.36
CA VAL A 37 -26.62 2.19 18.65
C VAL A 37 -25.92 3.20 19.56
N TRP A 38 -26.71 4.00 20.30
CA TRP A 38 -26.18 4.95 21.28
C TRP A 38 -25.38 4.25 22.39
N ALA A 39 -25.91 3.17 22.95
CA ALA A 39 -25.19 2.38 23.95
C ALA A 39 -23.92 1.75 23.39
N PHE A 40 -23.95 1.30 22.12
CA PHE A 40 -22.78 0.74 21.43
C PHE A 40 -21.67 1.77 21.28
N SER A 41 -21.99 3.00 20.89
CA SER A 41 -21.00 4.08 20.74
C SER A 41 -20.25 4.41 22.03
N GLN A 42 -20.87 4.20 23.20
CA GLN A 42 -20.23 4.47 24.48
C GLN A 42 -19.07 3.49 24.80
N THR A 43 -19.03 2.36 24.12
CA THR A 43 -17.97 1.34 24.27
C THR A 43 -17.00 1.32 23.07
N HIS A 44 -17.25 2.15 22.06
CA HIS A 44 -16.44 2.27 20.84
C HIS A 44 -16.05 3.73 20.58
N PRO A 45 -15.21 4.32 21.44
CA PRO A 45 -14.88 5.74 21.39
C PRO A 45 -14.15 6.15 20.09
N ASP A 46 -13.40 5.22 19.48
CA ASP A 46 -12.63 5.48 18.26
C ASP A 46 -13.45 5.38 16.98
N GLY A 47 -14.67 4.79 17.07
CA GLY A 47 -15.57 4.61 15.93
C GLY A 47 -16.00 3.16 15.72
N PHE A 48 -17.00 2.98 14.86
CA PHE A 48 -17.55 1.66 14.50
C PHE A 48 -18.32 1.72 13.18
N THR A 49 -18.54 0.56 12.58
CA THR A 49 -19.60 0.31 11.59
C THR A 49 -20.36 -0.94 12.02
N ILE A 50 -21.70 -0.85 12.16
CA ILE A 50 -22.52 -2.00 12.57
C ILE A 50 -23.70 -2.23 11.64
N ASP A 51 -24.07 -3.50 11.47
CA ASP A 51 -25.40 -3.88 10.95
C ASP A 51 -26.42 -3.74 12.10
N ILE A 52 -27.34 -2.81 11.97
CA ILE A 52 -28.33 -2.50 13.01
C ILE A 52 -29.42 -3.56 13.18
N ARG A 53 -29.51 -4.52 12.28
CA ARG A 53 -30.44 -5.67 12.39
C ARG A 53 -29.88 -6.75 13.32
N THR A 54 -28.56 -6.95 13.31
CA THR A 54 -27.86 -7.98 14.09
C THR A 54 -27.06 -7.41 15.26
N MET A 55 -26.78 -6.11 15.24
CA MET A 55 -25.87 -5.40 16.15
C MET A 55 -24.45 -5.99 16.13
N THR A 56 -23.96 -6.35 14.94
CA THR A 56 -22.62 -6.89 14.72
C THR A 56 -21.82 -6.03 13.76
N GLU A 57 -20.51 -5.97 13.97
CA GLU A 57 -19.58 -5.25 13.09
C GLU A 57 -19.21 -6.13 11.90
N PRO A 58 -19.32 -5.63 10.66
CA PRO A 58 -18.74 -6.29 9.50
C PRO A 58 -17.21 -6.20 9.57
N MET A 59 -16.52 -7.30 9.26
CA MET A 59 -15.07 -7.39 9.32
C MET A 59 -14.38 -7.00 8.02
N GLU A 60 -15.16 -6.90 6.92
CA GLU A 60 -14.68 -6.62 5.57
C GLU A 60 -15.62 -5.64 4.87
N GLY A 61 -15.08 -4.91 3.90
CA GLY A 61 -15.83 -3.96 3.08
C GLY A 61 -15.29 -2.53 3.21
N ILE A 62 -15.84 -1.64 2.38
CA ILE A 62 -15.52 -0.22 2.39
C ILE A 62 -16.76 0.55 2.84
N ALA A 63 -16.68 1.17 3.99
CA ALA A 63 -17.76 1.95 4.58
C ALA A 63 -17.75 3.38 4.02
N VAL A 64 -18.92 3.84 3.55
CA VAL A 64 -19.12 5.18 3.02
C VAL A 64 -20.43 5.75 3.50
N SER A 65 -20.42 6.94 4.10
CA SER A 65 -21.62 7.56 4.67
C SER A 65 -22.51 8.23 3.62
N TYR A 66 -23.82 8.19 3.84
CA TYR A 66 -24.81 8.91 3.04
C TYR A 66 -24.90 10.39 3.44
N ALA A 67 -24.98 11.30 2.47
CA ALA A 67 -25.17 12.73 2.68
C ALA A 67 -26.45 13.06 3.49
N ALA A 68 -27.48 12.23 3.37
CA ALA A 68 -28.77 12.45 4.03
C ALA A 68 -28.69 12.46 5.56
N THR A 69 -27.67 11.88 6.16
CA THR A 69 -27.50 11.76 7.61
C THR A 69 -26.30 12.54 8.15
N LEU A 70 -25.65 13.35 7.33
CA LEU A 70 -24.53 14.21 7.76
C LEU A 70 -24.91 15.09 8.98
N ASN A 71 -23.91 15.36 9.82
CA ASN A 71 -24.01 16.21 11.01
C ASN A 71 -24.97 15.70 12.10
N CYS A 72 -25.23 14.39 12.18
CA CYS A 72 -25.95 13.78 13.28
C CYS A 72 -24.98 13.40 14.41
N HIS A 73 -25.09 14.07 15.57
CA HIS A 73 -24.12 13.90 16.69
C HIS A 73 -24.81 13.79 18.07
N SER A 74 -26.11 13.57 18.11
CA SER A 74 -26.89 13.42 19.36
C SER A 74 -27.79 12.20 19.31
N ARG A 75 -28.21 11.73 20.51
CA ARG A 75 -29.17 10.61 20.61
C ARG A 75 -30.48 10.90 19.87
N ASP A 76 -30.97 12.12 19.96
CA ASP A 76 -32.27 12.53 19.34
C ASP A 76 -32.18 12.50 17.80
N GLN A 77 -31.00 12.70 17.22
CA GLN A 77 -30.76 12.64 15.78
C GLN A 77 -30.59 11.22 15.26
N LEU A 78 -30.26 10.24 16.13
CA LEU A 78 -30.05 8.84 15.73
C LEU A 78 -31.31 8.21 15.13
N ASP A 79 -32.53 8.63 15.50
CA ASP A 79 -33.74 8.10 14.89
C ASP A 79 -33.81 8.39 13.39
N LYS A 80 -33.28 9.54 12.94
CA LYS A 80 -33.14 9.88 11.52
C LYS A 80 -32.11 8.95 10.84
N VAL A 81 -30.96 8.71 11.47
CA VAL A 81 -29.90 7.85 10.95
C VAL A 81 -30.36 6.41 10.81
N VAL A 82 -30.99 5.87 11.87
CA VAL A 82 -31.49 4.49 11.88
C VAL A 82 -32.65 4.33 10.87
N SER A 83 -33.56 5.28 10.77
CA SER A 83 -34.63 5.24 9.78
C SER A 83 -34.08 5.21 8.36
N HIS A 84 -33.08 6.03 8.05
CA HIS A 84 -32.43 6.04 6.74
C HIS A 84 -31.67 4.73 6.48
N ALA A 85 -30.94 4.21 7.46
CA ALA A 85 -30.23 2.96 7.33
C ALA A 85 -31.15 1.75 7.08
N LEU A 86 -32.32 1.69 7.75
CA LEU A 86 -33.34 0.65 7.53
C LEU A 86 -33.94 0.65 6.12
N GLN A 87 -34.00 1.82 5.48
CA GLN A 87 -34.49 1.98 4.10
C GLN A 87 -33.42 1.64 3.05
N HIS A 88 -32.15 1.44 3.49
CA HIS A 88 -31.00 1.11 2.67
C HIS A 88 -30.39 -0.23 3.13
N GLU A 89 -29.05 -0.32 3.24
CA GLU A 89 -28.38 -1.58 3.51
C GLU A 89 -28.41 -2.00 4.99
N GLY A 90 -28.81 -1.10 5.90
CA GLY A 90 -28.94 -1.37 7.34
C GLY A 90 -27.66 -1.20 8.12
N TYR A 91 -26.68 -0.45 7.62
CA TYR A 91 -25.46 -0.14 8.35
C TYR A 91 -25.50 1.27 8.92
N VAL A 92 -24.96 1.41 10.13
CA VAL A 92 -24.71 2.69 10.80
C VAL A 92 -23.25 2.77 11.16
N GLY A 93 -22.61 3.86 10.76
CA GLY A 93 -21.29 4.27 11.19
C GLY A 93 -21.33 5.22 12.37
N GLY A 94 -20.30 5.19 13.19
CA GLY A 94 -20.05 6.17 14.24
C GLY A 94 -18.57 6.51 14.30
N TRP A 95 -18.21 7.78 14.49
CA TRP A 95 -16.83 8.21 14.58
C TRP A 95 -16.67 9.47 15.43
N TYR A 96 -15.53 9.59 16.09
CA TYR A 96 -15.18 10.74 16.92
C TYR A 96 -14.34 11.73 16.13
N ASN A 97 -14.79 12.98 16.08
CA ASN A 97 -14.02 14.07 15.49
C ASN A 97 -13.23 14.80 16.58
N SER A 98 -11.91 14.70 16.55
CA SER A 98 -11.03 15.35 17.52
C SER A 98 -10.93 16.87 17.36
N GLU A 99 -11.34 17.43 16.21
CA GLU A 99 -11.27 18.85 15.95
C GLU A 99 -12.37 19.63 16.68
N ASP A 100 -13.59 19.07 16.75
CA ASP A 100 -14.74 19.69 17.42
C ASP A 100 -15.18 18.96 18.71
N GLY A 101 -14.62 17.77 18.96
CA GLY A 101 -14.92 16.96 20.15
C GLY A 101 -16.30 16.28 20.11
N LEU A 102 -16.91 16.15 18.93
CA LEU A 102 -18.22 15.53 18.76
C LEU A 102 -18.10 14.10 18.23
N TYR A 103 -19.06 13.27 18.61
CA TYR A 103 -19.22 11.93 18.07
C TYR A 103 -20.34 11.92 17.03
N TYR A 104 -19.99 11.58 15.79
CA TYR A 104 -20.91 11.60 14.65
C TYR A 104 -21.50 10.24 14.37
N PHE A 105 -22.72 10.22 13.81
CA PHE A 105 -23.43 9.02 13.41
C PHE A 105 -23.97 9.19 11.99
N ASP A 106 -23.72 8.21 11.15
CA ASP A 106 -24.13 8.22 9.75
C ASP A 106 -24.77 6.90 9.33
N SER A 107 -25.81 6.99 8.50
CA SER A 107 -26.23 5.84 7.72
C SER A 107 -25.15 5.55 6.68
N THR A 108 -24.71 4.29 6.61
CA THR A 108 -23.53 3.88 5.87
C THR A 108 -23.90 2.85 4.80
N LYS A 109 -23.31 3.00 3.62
CA LYS A 109 -23.27 1.99 2.56
C LYS A 109 -21.97 1.22 2.65
N LEU A 110 -22.06 -0.11 2.51
CA LEU A 110 -20.91 -0.99 2.50
C LEU A 110 -20.63 -1.48 1.07
N PHE A 111 -19.46 -1.15 0.53
CA PHE A 111 -18.97 -1.64 -0.77
C PHE A 111 -18.08 -2.84 -0.59
N PRO A 112 -18.01 -3.76 -1.58
CA PRO A 112 -16.97 -4.78 -1.62
C PRO A 112 -15.57 -4.16 -1.68
N GLU A 113 -14.57 -4.76 -1.04
CA GLU A 113 -13.19 -4.21 -1.01
C GLU A 113 -12.54 -4.09 -2.39
N ASN A 114 -12.96 -4.89 -3.36
CA ASN A 114 -12.50 -4.81 -4.73
C ASN A 114 -13.19 -3.70 -5.56
N ASP A 115 -14.11 -2.93 -4.96
CA ASP A 115 -14.79 -1.80 -5.61
C ASP A 115 -14.45 -0.46 -4.94
N LEU A 116 -13.17 -0.24 -4.65
CA LEU A 116 -12.70 1.03 -4.07
C LEU A 116 -13.05 2.24 -4.97
N LYS A 117 -12.99 2.07 -6.29
CA LYS A 117 -13.35 3.14 -7.24
C LYS A 117 -14.83 3.53 -7.10
N GLY A 118 -15.72 2.55 -7.01
CA GLY A 118 -17.15 2.80 -6.79
C GLY A 118 -17.43 3.45 -5.44
N ALA A 119 -16.72 3.02 -4.39
CA ALA A 119 -16.81 3.61 -3.05
C ALA A 119 -16.39 5.09 -3.03
N LEU A 120 -15.25 5.43 -3.65
CA LEU A 120 -14.76 6.80 -3.76
C LEU A 120 -15.72 7.69 -4.56
N LEU A 121 -16.24 7.19 -5.69
CA LEU A 121 -17.23 7.92 -6.49
C LEU A 121 -18.49 8.21 -5.67
N PHE A 122 -19.02 7.20 -4.99
CA PHE A 122 -20.17 7.36 -4.12
C PHE A 122 -19.89 8.33 -2.96
N GLY A 123 -18.71 8.25 -2.33
CA GLY A 123 -18.27 9.19 -1.30
C GLY A 123 -18.24 10.63 -1.81
N LYS A 124 -17.70 10.86 -3.01
CA LYS A 124 -17.69 12.18 -3.66
C LYS A 124 -19.09 12.71 -3.91
N GLU A 125 -20.00 11.87 -4.43
CA GLU A 125 -21.41 12.23 -4.65
C GLU A 125 -22.16 12.55 -3.35
N ASN A 126 -21.72 11.96 -2.23
CA ASN A 126 -22.30 12.17 -0.90
C ASN A 126 -21.53 13.21 -0.06
N GLY A 127 -20.56 13.93 -0.64
CA GLY A 127 -19.81 15.00 0.03
C GLY A 127 -18.98 14.53 1.20
N GLN A 128 -18.47 13.29 1.13
CA GLN A 128 -17.58 12.72 2.13
C GLN A 128 -16.14 13.22 1.93
N TYR A 129 -15.34 13.23 2.98
CA TYR A 129 -13.90 13.52 2.90
C TYR A 129 -13.08 12.28 2.55
N SER A 130 -13.54 11.11 2.98
CA SER A 130 -12.86 9.83 2.80
C SER A 130 -13.82 8.66 2.75
N VAL A 131 -13.31 7.48 2.44
CA VAL A 131 -13.96 6.18 2.61
C VAL A 131 -13.10 5.33 3.53
N PHE A 132 -13.71 4.40 4.29
CA PHE A 132 -13.01 3.61 5.30
C PHE A 132 -13.01 2.13 4.96
N ILE A 133 -11.81 1.52 4.80
CA ILE A 133 -11.64 0.09 4.55
C ILE A 133 -11.61 -0.65 5.87
N LEU A 134 -12.60 -1.50 6.13
CA LEU A 134 -12.81 -2.15 7.43
C LEU A 134 -11.74 -3.19 7.75
N SER A 135 -11.35 -4.03 6.81
CA SER A 135 -10.37 -5.12 7.04
C SER A 135 -8.96 -4.63 7.41
N THR A 136 -8.62 -3.41 7.01
CA THR A 136 -7.28 -2.83 7.21
C THR A 136 -7.28 -1.59 8.09
N TYR A 137 -8.45 -1.15 8.53
CA TYR A 137 -8.64 0.10 9.29
C TYR A 137 -7.99 1.30 8.59
N THR A 138 -8.21 1.40 7.27
CA THR A 138 -7.55 2.40 6.42
C THR A 138 -8.55 3.43 5.93
N ASP A 139 -8.23 4.70 6.17
CA ASP A 139 -8.97 5.85 5.66
C ASP A 139 -8.36 6.29 4.32
N ILE A 140 -9.17 6.37 3.26
CA ILE A 140 -8.75 6.76 1.92
C ILE A 140 -9.45 8.06 1.54
N PRO A 141 -8.73 9.18 1.43
CA PRO A 141 -9.28 10.47 1.04
C PRO A 141 -9.91 10.45 -0.36
N ILE A 142 -11.02 11.15 -0.52
CA ILE A 142 -11.73 11.27 -1.81
C ILE A 142 -10.88 11.96 -2.90
N ASP A 143 -10.05 12.92 -2.50
CA ASP A 143 -9.18 13.70 -3.38
C ASP A 143 -7.70 13.33 -3.22
N GLY A 144 -7.39 12.14 -2.67
CA GLY A 144 -6.03 11.66 -2.43
C GLY A 144 -5.34 11.12 -3.68
N LYS A 145 -4.07 10.72 -3.50
CA LYS A 145 -3.25 10.14 -4.59
C LYS A 145 -3.82 8.82 -5.10
N VAL A 146 -4.42 8.01 -4.22
CA VAL A 146 -5.08 6.76 -4.61
C VAL A 146 -6.27 7.05 -5.54
N ALA A 147 -7.08 8.06 -5.24
CA ALA A 147 -8.21 8.46 -6.10
C ALA A 147 -7.73 8.92 -7.49
N GLU A 148 -6.65 9.73 -7.56
CA GLU A 148 -6.02 10.15 -8.82
C GLU A 148 -5.57 8.94 -9.67
N ILE A 149 -4.91 7.96 -9.05
CA ILE A 149 -4.45 6.74 -9.71
C ILE A 149 -5.63 5.90 -10.23
N LEU A 150 -6.68 5.75 -9.43
CA LEU A 150 -7.90 5.02 -9.81
C LEU A 150 -8.66 5.70 -10.95
N ASP A 151 -8.74 7.02 -10.95
CA ASP A 151 -9.36 7.81 -12.04
C ASP A 151 -8.55 7.67 -13.34
N ARG A 152 -7.23 7.75 -13.26
CA ARG A 152 -6.33 7.53 -14.40
C ARG A 152 -6.36 6.08 -14.89
N GLY A 153 -6.67 5.12 -14.01
CA GLY A 153 -6.73 3.69 -14.31
C GLY A 153 -5.36 3.01 -14.45
N THR A 154 -4.27 3.69 -14.09
CA THR A 154 -2.90 3.19 -14.22
C THR A 154 -2.02 3.77 -13.13
N ILE A 155 -1.20 2.93 -12.49
CA ILE A 155 -0.15 3.36 -11.54
C ILE A 155 1.21 3.38 -12.24
N LEU A 156 2.00 4.44 -12.01
CA LEU A 156 3.29 4.66 -12.62
C LEU A 156 4.41 4.36 -11.64
N PHE A 157 5.28 3.38 -11.98
CA PHE A 157 6.44 3.01 -11.15
C PHE A 157 7.74 3.51 -11.79
N GLY A 158 8.51 4.32 -11.07
CA GLY A 158 9.90 4.59 -11.37
C GLY A 158 10.78 3.39 -11.01
N THR A 159 11.68 3.00 -11.91
CA THR A 159 12.65 1.92 -11.66
C THR A 159 13.92 2.12 -12.48
N THR A 160 15.07 1.69 -11.94
CA THR A 160 16.38 1.91 -12.60
C THR A 160 16.59 0.94 -13.77
N GLY A 161 16.06 -0.29 -13.66
CA GLY A 161 16.12 -1.29 -14.70
C GLY A 161 17.53 -1.82 -14.99
N ASP A 162 18.46 -1.73 -14.04
CA ASP A 162 19.87 -2.15 -14.11
C ASP A 162 20.32 -2.99 -12.92
N TYR A 163 19.37 -3.59 -12.17
CA TYR A 163 19.63 -4.24 -10.88
C TYR A 163 18.99 -5.64 -10.82
N ARG A 164 19.65 -6.62 -11.44
CA ARG A 164 19.23 -8.05 -11.42
C ARG A 164 19.42 -8.67 -10.02
N PRO A 165 18.52 -9.52 -9.56
CA PRO A 165 17.27 -9.96 -10.18
C PRO A 165 16.06 -9.10 -9.76
N LEU A 166 16.25 -7.91 -9.16
CA LEU A 166 15.20 -7.11 -8.57
C LEU A 166 14.46 -6.26 -9.61
N SER A 167 15.19 -5.61 -10.52
CA SER A 167 14.63 -4.81 -11.60
C SER A 167 15.61 -4.78 -12.78
N PHE A 168 15.17 -5.25 -13.92
CA PHE A 168 15.95 -5.18 -15.14
C PHE A 168 15.07 -4.80 -16.34
N CYS A 169 15.63 -3.97 -17.23
CA CYS A 169 14.99 -3.55 -18.47
C CYS A 169 15.73 -4.19 -19.63
N GLU A 170 15.03 -5.03 -20.39
CA GLU A 170 15.56 -5.64 -21.60
C GLU A 170 15.74 -4.60 -22.72
N PRO A 171 16.55 -4.87 -23.75
CA PRO A 171 16.75 -3.96 -24.87
C PRO A 171 15.46 -3.60 -25.63
N ASP A 172 14.44 -4.44 -25.58
CA ASP A 172 13.12 -4.19 -26.17
C ASP A 172 12.21 -3.32 -25.29
N GLY A 173 12.67 -2.90 -24.12
CA GLY A 173 11.92 -2.10 -23.14
C GLY A 173 11.10 -2.91 -22.15
N THR A 174 11.14 -4.24 -22.18
CA THR A 174 10.43 -5.11 -21.24
C THR A 174 11.11 -5.11 -19.87
N TYR A 175 10.35 -4.80 -18.82
CA TYR A 175 10.83 -4.88 -17.45
C TYR A 175 10.50 -6.23 -16.81
N TRP A 176 11.48 -6.80 -16.10
CA TRP A 176 11.32 -8.00 -15.29
C TRP A 176 12.12 -7.91 -13.99
N GLY A 177 11.82 -8.80 -13.07
CA GLY A 177 12.50 -8.92 -11.78
C GLY A 177 11.53 -9.02 -10.62
N PHE A 178 12.06 -9.35 -9.45
CA PHE A 178 11.27 -9.52 -8.24
C PHE A 178 10.46 -8.25 -7.88
N GLY A 179 11.11 -7.07 -7.88
CA GLY A 179 10.43 -5.80 -7.61
C GLY A 179 9.37 -5.45 -8.67
N ILE A 180 9.62 -5.84 -9.92
CA ILE A 180 8.65 -5.66 -11.02
C ILE A 180 7.41 -6.53 -10.80
N GLU A 181 7.56 -7.77 -10.32
CA GLU A 181 6.42 -8.64 -9.99
C GLU A 181 5.65 -8.10 -8.77
N VAL A 182 6.35 -7.57 -7.75
CA VAL A 182 5.72 -6.89 -6.61
C VAL A 182 4.90 -5.67 -7.09
N ALA A 183 5.44 -4.85 -7.98
CA ALA A 183 4.72 -3.71 -8.57
C ALA A 183 3.45 -4.14 -9.32
N LYS A 184 3.54 -5.20 -10.12
CA LYS A 184 2.38 -5.76 -10.84
C LYS A 184 1.31 -6.27 -9.87
N GLU A 185 1.71 -6.92 -8.78
CA GLU A 185 0.76 -7.40 -7.78
C GLU A 185 0.13 -6.24 -6.99
N ILE A 186 0.88 -5.16 -6.69
CA ILE A 186 0.32 -3.93 -6.12
C ILE A 186 -0.74 -3.35 -7.06
N ALA A 187 -0.42 -3.12 -8.33
CA ALA A 187 -1.36 -2.57 -9.31
C ALA A 187 -2.63 -3.43 -9.45
N LYS A 188 -2.46 -4.75 -9.51
CA LYS A 188 -3.56 -5.72 -9.62
C LYS A 188 -4.50 -5.65 -8.41
N ARG A 189 -3.97 -5.57 -7.18
CA ARG A 189 -4.78 -5.52 -5.95
C ARG A 189 -5.47 -4.17 -5.76
N ILE A 190 -4.87 -3.09 -6.26
CA ILE A 190 -5.54 -1.78 -6.34
C ILE A 190 -6.60 -1.75 -7.44
N GLY A 191 -6.52 -2.63 -8.45
CA GLY A 191 -7.47 -2.72 -9.54
C GLY A 191 -7.15 -1.79 -10.73
N VAL A 192 -5.87 -1.49 -10.96
CA VAL A 192 -5.38 -0.60 -12.03
C VAL A 192 -4.33 -1.27 -12.92
N GLY A 193 -4.07 -0.69 -14.09
CA GLY A 193 -2.92 -1.03 -14.93
C GLY A 193 -1.59 -0.58 -14.31
N VAL A 194 -0.48 -1.07 -14.84
CA VAL A 194 0.87 -0.71 -14.40
C VAL A 194 1.72 -0.22 -15.58
N GLU A 195 2.44 0.88 -15.37
CA GLU A 195 3.48 1.32 -16.31
C GLU A 195 4.79 1.55 -15.54
N PHE A 196 5.93 1.30 -16.23
CA PHE A 196 7.26 1.54 -15.69
C PHE A 196 7.89 2.74 -16.38
N LYS A 197 8.49 3.63 -15.58
CA LYS A 197 9.26 4.78 -16.03
C LYS A 197 10.72 4.59 -15.61
N LYS A 198 11.62 4.83 -16.54
CA LYS A 198 13.05 4.68 -16.26
C LYS A 198 13.55 5.85 -15.40
N THR A 199 14.27 5.53 -14.35
CA THR A 199 15.09 6.44 -13.55
C THR A 199 16.53 5.90 -13.46
N SER A 200 17.38 6.48 -12.62
CA SER A 200 18.73 6.00 -12.36
C SER A 200 19.10 6.19 -10.89
N TRP A 201 20.09 5.46 -10.40
CA TRP A 201 20.53 5.61 -9.01
C TRP A 201 20.95 7.05 -8.66
N PRO A 202 21.72 7.77 -9.51
CA PRO A 202 22.08 9.16 -9.26
C PRO A 202 20.91 10.14 -9.25
N THR A 203 19.85 9.88 -10.02
CA THR A 203 18.71 10.80 -10.16
C THR A 203 17.48 10.39 -9.35
N LEU A 204 17.47 9.20 -8.75
CA LEU A 204 16.30 8.62 -8.08
C LEU A 204 15.59 9.58 -7.14
N THR A 205 16.34 10.23 -6.24
CA THR A 205 15.76 11.19 -5.28
C THR A 205 15.16 12.40 -5.99
N ALA A 206 15.86 12.96 -6.96
CA ALA A 206 15.37 14.10 -7.73
C ALA A 206 14.14 13.74 -8.56
N ASP A 207 14.14 12.56 -9.16
CA ASP A 207 13.02 12.07 -9.99
C ASP A 207 11.76 11.78 -9.15
N VAL A 208 11.92 11.25 -7.92
CA VAL A 208 10.81 11.08 -6.97
C VAL A 208 10.21 12.42 -6.54
N LEU A 209 11.07 13.43 -6.32
CA LEU A 209 10.67 14.75 -5.84
C LEU A 209 10.33 15.73 -6.98
N ALA A 210 10.32 15.27 -8.23
CA ALA A 210 10.08 16.13 -9.38
C ALA A 210 8.66 16.72 -9.39
N GLU A 211 8.54 17.98 -9.82
CA GLU A 211 7.28 18.66 -10.07
C GLU A 211 7.24 19.18 -11.52
N PRO A 212 6.31 18.70 -12.36
CA PRO A 212 5.29 17.68 -12.09
C PRO A 212 5.89 16.28 -11.89
N GLN A 213 5.19 15.42 -11.17
CA GLN A 213 5.64 14.06 -10.86
C GLN A 213 5.90 13.24 -12.14
N LEU A 214 7.04 12.55 -12.19
CA LEU A 214 7.41 11.67 -13.30
C LEU A 214 6.75 10.28 -13.18
N PHE A 215 6.50 9.85 -11.95
CA PHE A 215 5.84 8.59 -11.59
C PHE A 215 5.26 8.70 -10.17
N ASP A 216 4.33 7.82 -9.83
CA ASP A 216 3.65 7.88 -8.52
C ASP A 216 4.54 7.39 -7.38
N LEU A 217 5.39 6.39 -7.66
CA LEU A 217 6.29 5.78 -6.67
C LEU A 217 7.44 5.05 -7.37
N ALA A 218 8.50 4.72 -6.64
CA ALA A 218 9.67 4.01 -7.16
C ALA A 218 9.87 2.65 -6.48
N ILE A 219 10.31 1.65 -7.28
CA ILE A 219 10.51 0.26 -6.84
C ILE A 219 11.72 -0.37 -7.57
N GLY A 220 12.26 -1.47 -7.03
CA GLY A 220 13.29 -2.25 -7.72
C GLY A 220 14.64 -2.29 -7.00
N GLY A 221 14.63 -2.57 -5.69
CA GLY A 221 15.85 -2.71 -4.90
C GLY A 221 16.22 -1.49 -4.07
N ILE A 222 15.22 -0.69 -3.73
CA ILE A 222 15.41 0.54 -2.96
C ILE A 222 15.46 0.21 -1.46
N THR A 223 16.64 0.26 -0.86
CA THR A 223 16.84 0.02 0.57
C THR A 223 16.18 1.11 1.41
N ILE A 224 15.44 0.70 2.43
CA ILE A 224 14.87 1.60 3.44
C ILE A 224 15.99 2.17 4.29
N THR A 225 16.07 3.50 4.38
CA THR A 225 17.03 4.22 5.22
C THR A 225 16.37 5.40 5.91
N ASP A 226 16.90 5.80 7.07
CA ASP A 226 16.40 6.97 7.80
C ASP A 226 16.55 8.24 6.97
N THR A 227 17.67 8.41 6.26
CA THR A 227 17.90 9.56 5.36
C THR A 227 16.82 9.68 4.29
N ARG A 228 16.37 8.55 3.70
CA ARG A 228 15.25 8.58 2.75
C ARG A 228 13.93 8.94 3.42
N ARG A 229 13.69 8.44 4.63
CA ARG A 229 12.48 8.78 5.41
C ARG A 229 12.41 10.24 5.87
N GLU A 230 13.54 10.92 5.98
CA GLU A 230 13.55 12.36 6.32
C GLU A 230 12.86 13.21 5.24
N THR A 231 13.03 12.86 3.96
CA THR A 231 12.56 13.66 2.83
C THR A 231 11.46 13.02 2.00
N MET A 232 11.25 11.73 2.12
CA MET A 232 10.31 10.94 1.33
C MET A 232 9.54 9.96 2.23
N LEU A 233 8.53 9.28 1.68
CA LEU A 233 7.85 8.16 2.31
C LEU A 233 8.46 6.85 1.84
N MET A 234 8.60 5.90 2.77
CA MET A 234 9.04 4.53 2.50
C MET A 234 8.00 3.55 3.02
N SER A 235 7.64 2.56 2.22
CA SER A 235 6.73 1.49 2.63
C SER A 235 7.34 0.61 3.73
N ASP A 236 6.52 -0.32 4.25
CA ASP A 236 7.00 -1.50 4.97
C ASP A 236 7.97 -2.29 4.09
N GLY A 237 8.96 -2.93 4.73
CA GLY A 237 9.92 -3.79 4.03
C GLY A 237 9.26 -5.06 3.49
N TYR A 238 9.64 -5.47 2.28
CA TYR A 238 9.13 -6.68 1.65
C TYR A 238 10.23 -7.67 1.25
N LEU A 239 11.51 -7.32 1.46
CA LEU A 239 12.65 -8.17 1.19
C LEU A 239 13.82 -7.78 2.10
N ALA A 240 14.41 -8.75 2.80
CA ALA A 240 15.62 -8.53 3.60
C ALA A 240 16.79 -8.15 2.69
N ASN A 241 17.62 -7.21 3.14
CA ASN A 241 18.77 -6.73 2.39
C ASN A 241 19.97 -6.44 3.30
N GLY A 242 21.16 -6.39 2.72
CA GLY A 242 22.39 -6.04 3.43
C GLY A 242 23.61 -6.01 2.48
N LYS A 243 24.58 -5.18 2.81
CA LYS A 243 25.81 -5.05 2.01
C LYS A 243 26.67 -6.30 2.14
N THR A 244 27.14 -6.77 1.01
CA THR A 244 28.05 -7.91 0.86
C THR A 244 29.07 -7.64 -0.24
N ILE A 245 29.84 -8.63 -0.58
CA ILE A 245 30.80 -8.57 -1.70
C ILE A 245 30.53 -9.68 -2.72
N LEU A 246 30.87 -9.37 -3.95
CA LEU A 246 31.08 -10.34 -5.03
C LEU A 246 32.55 -10.33 -5.38
N CYS A 247 33.19 -11.50 -5.49
CA CYS A 247 34.59 -11.66 -5.85
C CYS A 247 34.78 -12.88 -6.76
N ARG A 248 36.01 -13.10 -7.25
CA ARG A 248 36.34 -14.34 -7.95
C ARG A 248 36.22 -15.56 -7.02
N ALA A 249 35.65 -16.66 -7.51
CA ALA A 249 35.48 -17.90 -6.74
C ALA A 249 36.80 -18.46 -6.19
N SER A 250 37.91 -18.32 -6.97
CA SER A 250 39.26 -18.71 -6.54
C SER A 250 39.81 -17.88 -5.37
N GLU A 251 39.21 -16.74 -5.06
CA GLU A 251 39.66 -15.81 -4.01
C GLU A 251 38.65 -15.68 -2.87
N ALA A 252 37.57 -16.45 -2.89
CA ALA A 252 36.51 -16.38 -1.87
C ALA A 252 37.02 -16.53 -0.43
N ASP A 253 38.07 -17.30 -0.21
CA ASP A 253 38.67 -17.47 1.10
C ASP A 253 39.55 -16.28 1.56
N ARG A 254 39.92 -15.40 0.65
CA ARG A 254 40.74 -14.22 0.93
C ARG A 254 39.92 -13.06 1.56
N TYR A 255 38.63 -12.97 1.26
CA TYR A 255 37.80 -11.84 1.61
C TYR A 255 36.68 -12.27 2.59
N LYS A 256 36.93 -12.16 3.90
CA LYS A 256 36.02 -12.57 4.99
C LYS A 256 35.55 -11.39 5.84
N THR A 257 36.22 -10.24 5.75
CA THR A 257 35.94 -9.05 6.55
C THR A 257 36.18 -7.78 5.74
N LEU A 258 35.67 -6.62 6.24
CA LEU A 258 36.01 -5.32 5.63
C LEU A 258 37.54 -5.08 5.60
N ALA A 259 38.26 -5.47 6.64
CA ALA A 259 39.71 -5.31 6.72
C ALA A 259 40.47 -6.12 5.67
N ASP A 260 39.87 -7.18 5.14
CA ASP A 260 40.50 -7.97 4.07
C ASP A 260 40.40 -7.28 2.70
N ILE A 261 39.39 -6.42 2.53
CA ILE A 261 39.16 -5.65 1.29
C ILE A 261 39.67 -4.21 1.39
N ASP A 262 39.83 -3.65 2.60
CA ASP A 262 40.40 -2.30 2.79
C ASP A 262 41.93 -2.30 2.82
N LYS A 263 42.54 -2.66 1.69
CA LYS A 263 43.99 -2.71 1.49
C LYS A 263 44.40 -2.01 0.19
N PRO A 264 45.56 -1.34 0.17
CA PRO A 264 46.02 -0.59 -1.02
C PRO A 264 46.13 -1.41 -2.32
N GLU A 265 46.34 -2.70 -2.21
CA GLU A 265 46.42 -3.61 -3.36
C GLU A 265 45.06 -4.14 -3.83
N VAL A 266 43.96 -3.84 -3.12
CA VAL A 266 42.63 -4.32 -3.47
C VAL A 266 41.85 -3.23 -4.24
N THR A 267 41.39 -3.60 -5.43
CA THR A 267 40.51 -2.76 -6.24
C THR A 267 39.05 -3.13 -5.97
N VAL A 268 38.31 -2.16 -5.44
CA VAL A 268 36.87 -2.28 -5.12
C VAL A 268 36.07 -1.53 -6.16
N MET A 269 35.13 -2.19 -6.83
CA MET A 269 34.28 -1.57 -7.85
C MET A 269 32.87 -1.39 -7.33
N VAL A 270 32.28 -0.23 -7.65
CA VAL A 270 30.92 0.17 -7.25
C VAL A 270 30.22 0.88 -8.42
N ASN A 271 28.88 0.88 -8.40
CA ASN A 271 28.05 1.71 -9.30
C ASN A 271 27.88 3.13 -8.74
N PRO A 272 27.71 4.16 -9.62
CA PRO A 272 27.60 5.55 -9.17
C PRO A 272 26.24 5.85 -8.50
N GLY A 273 26.24 6.77 -7.52
CA GLY A 273 25.07 7.41 -6.94
C GLY A 273 24.20 6.52 -6.06
N GLY A 274 24.59 5.25 -5.86
CA GLY A 274 23.87 4.30 -5.03
C GLY A 274 24.46 4.13 -3.63
N LEU A 275 23.75 3.37 -2.78
CA LEU A 275 24.22 3.06 -1.42
C LEU A 275 25.49 2.18 -1.41
N ASN A 276 25.85 1.52 -2.51
CA ASN A 276 27.09 0.76 -2.61
C ASN A 276 28.31 1.70 -2.65
N GLU A 277 28.23 2.77 -3.44
CA GLU A 277 29.29 3.79 -3.50
C GLU A 277 29.43 4.53 -2.15
N ILE A 278 28.31 4.92 -1.54
CA ILE A 278 28.30 5.56 -0.21
C ILE A 278 28.98 4.64 0.81
N PHE A 279 28.54 3.38 0.89
CA PHE A 279 29.11 2.39 1.81
C PHE A 279 30.61 2.20 1.62
N ALA A 280 31.06 2.06 0.37
CA ALA A 280 32.49 1.92 0.07
C ALA A 280 33.28 3.14 0.55
N ASN A 281 32.84 4.37 0.23
CA ASN A 281 33.53 5.60 0.60
C ASN A 281 33.56 5.85 2.12
N GLU A 282 32.54 5.41 2.86
CA GLU A 282 32.47 5.57 4.32
C GLU A 282 33.29 4.53 5.08
N ASN A 283 33.46 3.33 4.54
CA ASN A 283 34.03 2.18 5.26
C ASN A 283 35.37 1.70 4.76
N LEU A 284 35.80 2.12 3.56
CA LEU A 284 37.07 1.71 2.96
C LEU A 284 37.96 2.94 2.73
N THR A 285 39.09 2.96 3.43
CA THR A 285 39.96 4.13 3.46
C THR A 285 41.33 3.88 2.77
N HIS A 286 41.68 2.64 2.52
CA HIS A 286 42.95 2.23 1.97
C HIS A 286 42.85 1.58 0.59
N SER A 287 41.74 0.93 0.27
CA SER A 287 41.53 0.26 -1.02
C SER A 287 41.33 1.25 -2.17
N ASN A 288 41.62 0.78 -3.38
CA ASN A 288 41.41 1.53 -4.60
C ASN A 288 39.92 1.42 -5.03
N ILE A 289 39.10 2.43 -4.71
CA ILE A 289 37.70 2.46 -5.10
C ILE A 289 37.53 2.98 -6.52
N VAL A 290 36.90 2.17 -7.39
CA VAL A 290 36.63 2.49 -8.80
C VAL A 290 35.11 2.54 -9.02
N VAL A 291 34.63 3.68 -9.51
CA VAL A 291 33.23 3.86 -9.88
C VAL A 291 33.03 3.50 -11.35
N HIS A 292 32.23 2.47 -11.62
CA HIS A 292 31.89 2.04 -12.98
C HIS A 292 30.45 2.41 -13.33
N GLN A 293 30.24 3.03 -14.51
CA GLN A 293 28.97 3.67 -14.86
C GLN A 293 27.82 2.70 -15.10
N LYS A 294 28.10 1.44 -15.42
CA LYS A 294 27.10 0.43 -15.71
C LYS A 294 27.14 -0.68 -14.68
N ASN A 295 26.18 -0.71 -13.78
CA ASN A 295 26.11 -1.67 -12.69
C ASN A 295 26.18 -3.13 -13.19
N GLU A 296 25.46 -3.43 -14.25
CA GLU A 296 25.35 -4.77 -14.83
C GLU A 296 26.66 -5.32 -15.44
N GLU A 297 27.65 -4.47 -15.73
CA GLU A 297 28.95 -4.88 -16.25
C GLU A 297 29.94 -5.26 -15.13
N ILE A 298 29.77 -4.73 -13.90
CA ILE A 298 30.71 -4.89 -12.79
C ILE A 298 30.98 -6.36 -12.45
N PRO A 299 30.00 -7.27 -12.36
CA PRO A 299 30.28 -8.69 -12.08
C PRO A 299 31.21 -9.34 -13.09
N THR A 300 31.03 -9.04 -14.38
CA THR A 300 31.90 -9.53 -15.43
C THR A 300 33.34 -8.99 -15.29
N LEU A 301 33.48 -7.70 -14.98
CA LEU A 301 34.79 -7.07 -14.76
C LEU A 301 35.53 -7.68 -13.55
N VAL A 302 34.80 -8.03 -12.49
CA VAL A 302 35.36 -8.78 -11.33
C VAL A 302 35.80 -10.18 -11.76
N ALA A 303 34.96 -10.90 -12.51
CA ALA A 303 35.29 -12.25 -13.01
C ALA A 303 36.52 -12.25 -13.92
N GLU A 304 36.75 -11.20 -14.70
CA GLU A 304 37.88 -11.00 -15.61
C GLU A 304 39.13 -10.42 -14.94
N GLY A 305 39.04 -10.03 -13.67
CA GLY A 305 40.16 -9.50 -12.88
C GLY A 305 40.44 -8.02 -13.08
N ALA A 306 39.53 -7.26 -13.66
CA ALA A 306 39.61 -5.80 -13.76
C ALA A 306 39.38 -5.12 -12.39
N ALA A 307 38.70 -5.80 -11.49
CA ALA A 307 38.59 -5.47 -10.07
C ALA A 307 38.70 -6.74 -9.23
N ASP A 308 39.00 -6.59 -7.94
CA ASP A 308 39.09 -7.71 -7.00
C ASP A 308 37.76 -8.05 -6.40
N VAL A 309 37.01 -7.03 -6.00
CA VAL A 309 35.67 -7.18 -5.41
C VAL A 309 34.71 -6.12 -5.93
N MET A 310 33.45 -6.47 -5.95
CA MET A 310 32.33 -5.53 -6.06
C MET A 310 31.65 -5.40 -4.69
N ILE A 311 31.40 -4.18 -4.20
CA ILE A 311 30.43 -3.98 -3.15
C ILE A 311 29.04 -4.11 -3.76
N THR A 312 28.24 -5.05 -3.22
CA THR A 312 26.90 -5.36 -3.69
C THR A 312 25.99 -5.69 -2.51
N GLU A 313 24.89 -6.34 -2.75
CA GLU A 313 23.88 -6.68 -1.74
C GLU A 313 23.54 -8.18 -1.77
N ILE A 314 23.09 -8.72 -0.62
CA ILE A 314 22.70 -10.14 -0.52
C ILE A 314 21.54 -10.50 -1.44
N THR A 315 20.81 -9.54 -1.94
CA THR A 315 19.72 -9.71 -2.90
C THR A 315 20.19 -9.77 -4.35
N GLU A 316 21.37 -9.24 -4.66
CA GLU A 316 21.95 -9.19 -6.00
C GLU A 316 23.01 -10.28 -6.21
N ALA A 317 23.93 -10.42 -5.28
CA ALA A 317 25.08 -11.32 -5.41
C ALA A 317 24.75 -12.78 -5.77
N PRO A 318 23.69 -13.42 -5.21
CA PRO A 318 23.32 -14.80 -5.54
C PRO A 318 23.00 -15.00 -7.02
N TYR A 319 22.38 -14.01 -7.66
CA TYR A 319 22.05 -14.07 -9.09
C TYR A 319 23.33 -14.22 -9.93
N TYR A 320 24.35 -13.41 -9.65
CA TYR A 320 25.61 -13.45 -10.41
C TYR A 320 26.42 -14.73 -10.12
N VAL A 321 26.41 -15.21 -8.87
CA VAL A 321 27.05 -16.50 -8.54
C VAL A 321 26.39 -17.67 -9.27
N GLN A 322 25.07 -17.64 -9.44
CA GLN A 322 24.34 -18.68 -10.18
C GLN A 322 24.58 -18.61 -11.70
N THR A 323 24.80 -17.41 -12.24
CA THR A 323 24.95 -17.19 -13.68
C THR A 323 26.38 -17.24 -14.17
N ASP A 324 27.37 -17.05 -13.29
CA ASP A 324 28.80 -17.13 -13.61
C ASP A 324 29.59 -17.88 -12.52
N ALA A 325 29.95 -19.12 -12.79
CA ALA A 325 30.69 -19.97 -11.85
C ALA A 325 32.12 -19.44 -11.48
N ARG A 326 32.61 -18.41 -12.16
CA ARG A 326 33.88 -17.73 -11.80
C ARG A 326 33.72 -16.82 -10.58
N LEU A 327 32.47 -16.53 -10.15
CA LEU A 327 32.13 -15.61 -9.07
C LEU A 327 31.70 -16.34 -7.79
N ALA A 328 31.91 -15.68 -6.65
CA ALA A 328 31.50 -16.12 -5.33
C ALA A 328 31.04 -14.90 -4.48
N ALA A 329 30.14 -15.16 -3.56
CA ALA A 329 29.70 -14.19 -2.56
C ALA A 329 29.90 -14.78 -1.15
N PRO A 330 31.09 -14.70 -0.57
CA PRO A 330 31.46 -15.43 0.63
C PRO A 330 30.81 -14.92 1.92
N LEU A 331 30.15 -13.75 1.89
CA LEU A 331 29.57 -13.09 3.03
C LEU A 331 28.02 -13.00 2.98
N LEU A 332 27.35 -13.85 2.21
CA LEU A 332 25.88 -13.86 2.13
C LEU A 332 25.21 -14.06 3.49
N ASN A 333 25.76 -14.94 4.34
CA ASN A 333 25.20 -15.23 5.66
C ASN A 333 25.73 -14.30 6.76
N LYS A 334 26.66 -13.39 6.44
CA LYS A 334 27.23 -12.40 7.36
C LYS A 334 27.45 -11.07 6.62
N PRO A 335 26.37 -10.44 6.16
CA PRO A 335 26.49 -9.16 5.46
C PRO A 335 27.01 -8.08 6.40
N PHE A 336 27.62 -7.06 5.83
CA PHE A 336 28.18 -5.92 6.58
C PHE A 336 27.09 -5.05 7.22
N THR A 337 25.91 -5.03 6.61
CA THR A 337 24.74 -4.26 7.09
C THR A 337 23.48 -5.11 7.04
N HIS A 338 22.46 -4.69 7.80
CA HIS A 338 21.14 -5.30 7.78
C HIS A 338 20.10 -4.22 7.49
N GLY A 339 19.12 -4.54 6.67
CA GLY A 339 18.05 -3.64 6.29
C GLY A 339 16.99 -4.37 5.47
N GLU A 340 16.07 -3.60 4.93
CA GLU A 340 14.99 -4.10 4.08
C GLU A 340 14.85 -3.24 2.83
N ILE A 341 14.30 -3.83 1.78
CA ILE A 341 13.88 -3.13 0.56
C ILE A 341 12.42 -2.77 0.68
N GLY A 342 12.08 -1.54 0.30
CA GLY A 342 10.74 -0.98 0.29
C GLY A 342 10.42 -0.23 -1.00
N VAL A 343 9.23 0.34 -1.03
CA VAL A 343 8.74 1.24 -2.08
C VAL A 343 8.94 2.68 -1.62
N LEU A 344 9.44 3.52 -2.50
CA LEU A 344 9.76 4.94 -2.23
C LEU A 344 8.73 5.83 -2.92
N MET A 345 8.24 6.88 -2.23
CA MET A 345 7.28 7.84 -2.75
C MET A 345 7.44 9.22 -2.15
N GLN A 346 6.83 10.21 -2.76
CA GLN A 346 6.85 11.60 -2.31
C GLN A 346 6.06 11.76 -1.00
N LYS A 347 6.48 12.67 -0.12
CA LYS A 347 5.69 13.07 1.07
C LYS A 347 4.37 13.71 0.66
N GLY A 348 3.37 13.60 1.53
CA GLY A 348 2.00 14.07 1.27
C GLY A 348 1.14 13.03 0.53
N GLN A 349 1.64 11.81 0.33
CA GLN A 349 0.92 10.69 -0.31
C GLN A 349 0.71 9.55 0.68
N GLU A 350 0.29 9.89 1.89
CA GLU A 350 0.12 8.94 3.00
C GLU A 350 -0.97 7.89 2.70
N ASP A 351 -2.00 8.26 1.93
CA ASP A 351 -3.03 7.35 1.42
C ASP A 351 -2.44 6.26 0.51
N LEU A 352 -1.56 6.64 -0.41
CA LEU A 352 -0.85 5.71 -1.28
C LEU A 352 0.10 4.82 -0.47
N LEU A 353 0.82 5.38 0.52
CA LEU A 353 1.68 4.61 1.43
C LEU A 353 0.88 3.55 2.19
N GLN A 354 -0.26 3.92 2.76
CA GLN A 354 -1.13 2.99 3.49
C GLN A 354 -1.65 1.89 2.57
N MET A 355 -2.08 2.25 1.35
CA MET A 355 -2.55 1.29 0.36
C MET A 355 -1.45 0.29 -0.03
N VAL A 356 -0.23 0.77 -0.31
CA VAL A 356 0.92 -0.09 -0.62
C VAL A 356 1.27 -1.00 0.56
N ASN A 357 1.29 -0.48 1.77
CA ASN A 357 1.56 -1.27 2.98
C ASN A 357 0.49 -2.35 3.21
N ASN A 358 -0.78 -2.03 2.97
CA ASN A 358 -1.88 -3.01 3.03
C ASN A 358 -1.65 -4.15 2.04
N VAL A 359 -1.29 -3.83 0.79
CA VAL A 359 -0.98 -4.84 -0.22
C VAL A 359 0.22 -5.69 0.21
N ILE A 360 1.30 -5.10 0.71
CA ILE A 360 2.47 -5.84 1.19
C ILE A 360 2.08 -6.78 2.35
N ARG A 361 1.27 -6.32 3.31
CA ARG A 361 0.77 -7.17 4.41
C ARG A 361 -0.09 -8.33 3.91
N GLN A 362 -0.98 -8.08 2.96
CA GLN A 362 -1.78 -9.11 2.32
C GLN A 362 -0.90 -10.14 1.60
N MET A 363 0.12 -9.69 0.84
CA MET A 363 1.07 -10.57 0.16
C MET A 363 1.89 -11.42 1.13
N LYS A 364 2.22 -10.88 2.30
CA LYS A 364 2.86 -11.64 3.39
C LYS A 364 1.92 -12.70 3.96
N SER A 365 0.67 -12.33 4.24
CA SER A 365 -0.30 -13.23 4.89
C SER A 365 -0.81 -14.36 4.00
N ASP A 366 -0.99 -14.12 2.70
CA ASP A 366 -1.48 -15.14 1.74
C ASP A 366 -0.34 -15.97 1.10
N GLY A 367 0.91 -15.67 1.45
CA GLY A 367 2.10 -16.37 0.96
C GLY A 367 2.50 -16.03 -0.49
N SER A 368 1.85 -15.08 -1.14
CA SER A 368 2.22 -14.69 -2.51
C SER A 368 3.60 -14.02 -2.56
N LEU A 369 3.97 -13.25 -1.53
CA LEU A 369 5.30 -12.67 -1.41
C LEU A 369 6.37 -13.76 -1.24
N GLN A 370 6.14 -14.78 -0.40
CA GLN A 370 7.04 -15.90 -0.22
C GLN A 370 7.26 -16.65 -1.54
N LYS A 371 6.23 -16.91 -2.32
CA LYS A 371 6.35 -17.53 -3.64
C LYS A 371 7.23 -16.74 -4.60
N LEU A 372 7.18 -15.41 -4.54
CA LEU A 372 8.07 -14.55 -5.33
C LEU A 372 9.52 -14.67 -4.84
N HIS A 373 9.76 -14.68 -3.52
CA HIS A 373 11.10 -14.91 -2.96
C HIS A 373 11.68 -16.24 -3.44
N GLU A 374 10.91 -17.33 -3.36
CA GLU A 374 11.32 -18.66 -3.84
C GLU A 374 11.61 -18.65 -5.35
N LYS A 375 10.76 -18.00 -6.16
CA LYS A 375 10.92 -17.89 -7.62
C LYS A 375 12.26 -17.24 -8.01
N TYR A 376 12.71 -16.26 -7.24
CA TYR A 376 13.93 -15.50 -7.51
C TYR A 376 15.12 -15.95 -6.65
N GLY A 377 14.98 -16.99 -5.81
CA GLY A 377 16.04 -17.49 -4.93
C GLY A 377 16.51 -16.47 -3.89
N LEU A 378 15.60 -15.60 -3.41
CA LEU A 378 15.92 -14.54 -2.47
C LEU A 378 15.71 -14.96 -1.02
N VAL A 379 16.41 -14.33 -0.09
CA VAL A 379 16.23 -14.54 1.36
C VAL A 379 14.94 -13.84 1.78
N TYR A 380 14.04 -14.60 2.44
CA TYR A 380 12.76 -14.04 2.88
C TYR A 380 12.88 -13.17 4.13
N ALA A 381 13.68 -13.61 5.11
CA ALA A 381 13.95 -12.89 6.35
C ALA A 381 15.35 -13.25 6.87
N TYR A 382 15.89 -12.42 7.74
CA TYR A 382 17.04 -12.81 8.54
C TYR A 382 16.59 -13.83 9.60
N GLU A 383 17.31 -14.95 9.71
CA GLU A 383 17.14 -15.93 10.80
C GLU A 383 17.70 -15.38 12.13
#